data_c70073226aa1035b43f77f111fe6fa7d
#
_entry.id   c70073226aa1035b43f77f111fe6fa7d
#
_cell.length_a   1.000
_cell.length_b   1.000
_cell.length_c   1.000
_cell.angle_alpha   90.00
_cell.angle_beta   90.00
_cell.angle_gamma   90.00
#
_symmetry.space_group_name_H-M   'P 1'
#
loop_
_entity.id
_entity.type
_entity.pdbx_description
1 polymer ?
#
loop_
_entity_poly.entity_id
_entity_poly.type
_entity_poly.pdbx_seq_one_letter_code
_entity_poly.pdbx_strand_id
1 'polypeptide(L)'
;AQEAFMESYHVVATHPELLGSFSDVNSKYDVWGNFSRAMSASGYPSPHTQLKENAQECYPDGKAYQSMTHMLSGHTYRRIEENLVEVELPNGKKGRFTEHAEYISGDVKSADIQMCSWVGGKIMEGQEDDPMVYPSDPLEYRSSTAENRRNAMREHFGSKVDEISDADLNDAIYYSLFPNISPWADFNPIFYRFKPDGDNPEQSLHEVMYLIPLPDGAPMPEPAKCTFLDIDDDYTLATDIGSNLAKIFNQDYVNHRMVQKGLHSHPKGETIFASYQESKIRHFHDTLNLWLDSEEAPKSQSRPKLKPVK
;
A
#
# COMPACT_ATOMS: atom_id res chain seq x y z
N ALA A 1 9.03 3.41 7.74
CA ALA A 1 8.37 2.36 6.95
C ALA A 1 7.31 1.62 7.77
N GLN A 2 7.66 0.92 8.86
CA GLN A 2 6.71 0.08 9.61
C GLN A 2 5.45 0.82 10.08
N GLU A 3 5.55 2.06 10.50
CA GLU A 3 4.43 2.87 11.01
C GLU A 3 3.39 3.18 9.94
N ALA A 4 3.80 3.36 8.68
CA ALA A 4 2.90 3.57 7.56
C ALA A 4 1.93 2.38 7.34
N PHE A 5 2.30 1.17 7.80
CA PHE A 5 1.44 -0.02 7.76
C PHE A 5 0.68 -0.24 9.08
N MET A 6 0.57 0.79 9.91
CA MET A 6 -0.19 0.77 11.16
C MET A 6 -1.38 1.73 11.17
N GLU A 7 -1.54 2.56 10.15
CA GLU A 7 -2.63 3.53 9.99
C GLU A 7 -3.17 3.51 8.56
N SER A 8 -4.26 4.21 8.28
CA SER A 8 -4.90 4.22 6.96
C SER A 8 -5.05 5.64 6.38
N TYR A 9 -4.77 6.68 7.15
CA TYR A 9 -5.04 8.05 6.71
C TYR A 9 -4.07 8.55 5.63
N HIS A 10 -2.88 7.96 5.51
CA HIS A 10 -1.95 8.30 4.44
C HIS A 10 -2.52 8.00 3.05
N VAL A 11 -3.44 7.02 2.96
CA VAL A 11 -4.09 6.63 1.68
C VAL A 11 -4.67 7.84 0.96
N VAL A 12 -5.23 8.81 1.69
CA VAL A 12 -5.83 10.02 1.11
C VAL A 12 -4.84 10.84 0.27
N ALA A 13 -3.58 10.88 0.71
CA ALA A 13 -2.54 11.68 0.03
C ALA A 13 -1.60 10.83 -0.81
N THR A 14 -1.38 9.57 -0.41
CA THR A 14 -0.37 8.70 -1.02
C THR A 14 -0.95 7.87 -2.16
N HIS A 15 -2.19 7.38 -1.99
CA HIS A 15 -2.86 6.46 -2.92
C HIS A 15 -4.21 7.01 -3.36
N PRO A 16 -4.26 8.21 -3.97
CA PRO A 16 -5.52 8.85 -4.34
C PRO A 16 -6.36 8.03 -5.31
N GLU A 17 -5.75 7.10 -6.05
CA GLU A 17 -6.42 6.14 -6.92
C GLU A 17 -7.29 5.13 -6.15
N LEU A 18 -6.98 4.85 -4.89
CA LEU A 18 -7.74 3.90 -4.06
C LEU A 18 -8.98 4.52 -3.42
N LEU A 19 -9.11 5.85 -3.39
CA LEU A 19 -10.16 6.54 -2.64
C LEU A 19 -11.58 6.24 -3.13
N GLY A 20 -11.73 5.77 -4.35
CA GLY A 20 -13.02 5.34 -4.91
C GLY A 20 -13.56 4.04 -4.30
N SER A 21 -12.69 3.20 -3.75
CA SER A 21 -13.04 1.88 -3.23
C SER A 21 -12.59 1.62 -1.80
N PHE A 22 -11.71 2.46 -1.25
CA PHE A 22 -11.27 2.39 0.14
C PHE A 22 -11.42 3.73 0.82
N SER A 23 -11.99 3.72 2.02
CA SER A 23 -12.20 4.90 2.83
C SER A 23 -11.40 4.81 4.12
N ASP A 24 -10.52 5.80 4.34
CA ASP A 24 -9.77 5.96 5.58
C ASP A 24 -10.69 6.15 6.80
N VAL A 25 -11.83 6.83 6.63
CA VAL A 25 -12.79 7.12 7.71
C VAL A 25 -13.53 5.87 8.21
N ASN A 26 -13.55 4.78 7.44
CA ASN A 26 -14.15 3.51 7.84
C ASN A 26 -13.16 2.57 8.52
N SER A 27 -11.92 2.99 8.66
CA SER A 27 -10.89 2.17 9.29
C SER A 27 -11.13 2.00 10.78
N LYS A 28 -10.95 0.78 11.26
CA LYS A 28 -11.06 0.40 12.68
C LYS A 28 -9.73 -0.16 13.15
N TYR A 29 -9.40 0.14 14.40
CA TYR A 29 -8.12 -0.21 15.00
C TYR A 29 -8.34 -0.93 16.32
N ASP A 30 -7.76 -2.11 16.45
CA ASP A 30 -7.76 -2.91 17.66
C ASP A 30 -6.34 -3.15 18.14
N VAL A 31 -6.12 -3.16 19.44
CA VAL A 31 -4.82 -3.39 20.08
C VAL A 31 -4.94 -4.41 21.21
N TRP A 32 -4.02 -5.38 21.28
CA TRP A 32 -3.96 -6.42 22.32
C TRP A 32 -2.51 -6.85 22.59
N GLY A 33 -2.14 -7.02 23.84
CA GLY A 33 -0.83 -7.60 24.18
C GLY A 33 0.30 -7.15 23.25
N ASN A 34 0.85 -8.06 22.47
CA ASN A 34 1.97 -7.83 21.55
C ASN A 34 1.53 -7.68 20.08
N PHE A 35 0.26 -7.48 19.81
CA PHE A 35 -0.21 -7.32 18.43
C PHE A 35 -1.37 -6.33 18.32
N SER A 36 -1.60 -5.87 17.11
CA SER A 36 -2.68 -4.96 16.78
C SER A 36 -3.22 -5.26 15.39
N ARG A 37 -4.40 -4.74 15.08
CA ARG A 37 -5.08 -4.94 13.80
C ARG A 37 -5.68 -3.62 13.31
N ALA A 38 -5.62 -3.38 12.00
CA ALA A 38 -6.46 -2.41 11.33
C ALA A 38 -7.36 -3.11 10.32
N MET A 39 -8.55 -2.55 10.11
CA MET A 39 -9.53 -3.04 9.14
C MET A 39 -10.11 -1.85 8.40
N SER A 40 -10.07 -1.89 7.07
CA SER A 40 -10.71 -0.90 6.21
C SER A 40 -11.62 -1.61 5.22
N ALA A 41 -12.92 -1.29 5.28
CA ALA A 41 -13.90 -1.94 4.42
C ALA A 41 -13.70 -1.52 2.95
N SER A 42 -13.61 -2.51 2.07
CA SER A 42 -13.57 -2.32 0.61
C SER A 42 -14.96 -2.00 0.05
N GLY A 43 -15.00 -1.32 -1.09
CA GLY A 43 -16.24 -0.97 -1.81
C GLY A 43 -16.91 0.31 -1.33
N TYR A 44 -16.35 0.98 -0.33
CA TYR A 44 -16.86 2.25 0.18
C TYR A 44 -15.90 3.38 -0.20
N PRO A 45 -16.34 4.35 -1.01
CA PRO A 45 -15.51 5.49 -1.36
C PRO A 45 -15.23 6.37 -0.15
N SER A 46 -14.08 7.05 -0.17
CA SER A 46 -13.78 8.07 0.83
C SER A 46 -14.79 9.24 0.70
N PRO A 47 -15.33 9.75 1.82
CA PRO A 47 -16.24 10.90 1.79
C PRO A 47 -15.54 12.19 1.34
N HIS A 48 -14.22 12.20 1.26
CA HIS A 48 -13.45 13.31 0.71
C HIS A 48 -13.43 13.32 -0.82
N THR A 49 -13.87 12.23 -1.47
CA THR A 49 -13.88 12.15 -2.93
C THR A 49 -15.06 12.90 -3.52
N GLN A 50 -14.84 13.52 -4.69
CA GLN A 50 -15.88 14.09 -5.52
C GLN A 50 -16.34 13.04 -6.53
N LEU A 51 -16.90 11.93 -6.03
CA LEU A 51 -17.44 10.90 -6.91
C LEU A 51 -18.55 11.51 -7.77
N LYS A 52 -18.40 11.42 -9.07
CA LYS A 52 -19.48 11.66 -10.01
C LYS A 52 -20.48 10.51 -9.93
N GLU A 53 -21.76 10.79 -10.23
CA GLU A 53 -22.83 9.77 -10.25
C GLU A 53 -22.50 8.57 -11.16
N ASN A 54 -21.64 8.78 -12.15
CA ASN A 54 -21.12 7.72 -13.03
C ASN A 54 -19.61 7.59 -12.88
N ALA A 55 -19.15 6.57 -12.19
CA ALA A 55 -17.71 6.31 -11.97
C ALA A 55 -16.93 6.11 -13.29
N GLN A 56 -17.56 5.60 -14.35
CA GLN A 56 -16.96 5.47 -15.68
C GLN A 56 -16.54 6.82 -16.28
N GLU A 57 -17.15 7.92 -15.88
CA GLU A 57 -16.73 9.25 -16.32
C GLU A 57 -15.35 9.65 -15.76
N CYS A 58 -14.88 8.99 -14.70
CA CYS A 58 -13.55 9.18 -14.15
C CYS A 58 -12.47 8.53 -15.03
N TYR A 59 -12.86 7.56 -15.85
CA TYR A 59 -11.98 6.79 -16.75
C TYR A 59 -12.62 6.66 -18.13
N PRO A 60 -12.69 7.75 -18.88
CA PRO A 60 -13.44 7.77 -20.16
C PRO A 60 -12.89 6.81 -21.21
N ASP A 61 -11.63 6.39 -21.12
CA ASP A 61 -10.97 5.44 -22.02
C ASP A 61 -10.93 4.00 -21.48
N GLY A 62 -11.44 3.78 -20.26
CA GLY A 62 -11.48 2.45 -19.63
C GLY A 62 -10.12 1.87 -19.27
N LYS A 63 -9.04 2.67 -19.32
CA LYS A 63 -7.68 2.24 -19.03
C LYS A 63 -7.09 3.06 -17.88
N ALA A 64 -7.13 2.50 -16.70
CA ALA A 64 -6.77 3.16 -15.45
C ALA A 64 -5.36 3.79 -15.44
N TYR A 65 -4.40 3.19 -16.12
CA TYR A 65 -3.04 3.72 -16.20
C TYR A 65 -2.81 4.74 -17.30
N GLN A 66 -3.71 4.84 -18.25
CA GLN A 66 -3.59 5.79 -19.36
C GLN A 66 -4.27 7.12 -19.05
N SER A 67 -5.32 7.09 -18.24
CA SER A 67 -6.01 8.30 -17.83
C SER A 67 -6.71 8.08 -16.49
N MET A 68 -6.50 9.01 -15.56
CA MET A 68 -7.13 8.97 -14.23
C MET A 68 -7.48 10.37 -13.77
N THR A 69 -8.68 10.53 -13.20
CA THR A 69 -9.09 11.76 -12.55
C THR A 69 -8.80 11.69 -11.06
N HIS A 70 -8.02 12.65 -10.58
CA HIS A 70 -7.73 12.77 -9.14
C HIS A 70 -8.99 13.10 -8.37
N MET A 71 -9.38 12.20 -7.47
CA MET A 71 -10.69 12.19 -6.83
C MET A 71 -10.97 13.43 -5.95
N LEU A 72 -9.92 14.08 -5.42
CA LEU A 72 -10.07 15.25 -4.56
C LEU A 72 -10.09 16.57 -5.35
N SER A 73 -9.31 16.69 -6.41
CA SER A 73 -9.13 17.95 -7.15
C SER A 73 -9.92 18.02 -8.46
N GLY A 74 -10.35 16.87 -8.99
CA GLY A 74 -10.98 16.79 -10.31
C GLY A 74 -10.00 16.99 -11.48
N HIS A 75 -8.70 17.05 -11.22
CA HIS A 75 -7.69 17.13 -12.28
C HIS A 75 -7.56 15.78 -12.99
N THR A 76 -7.47 15.77 -14.31
CA THR A 76 -7.28 14.57 -15.10
C THR A 76 -5.84 14.42 -15.49
N TYR A 77 -5.25 13.28 -15.17
CA TYR A 77 -3.89 12.87 -15.49
C TYR A 77 -3.96 11.87 -16.63
N ARG A 78 -3.18 12.10 -17.70
CA ARG A 78 -3.11 11.21 -18.87
C ARG A 78 -1.68 10.81 -19.15
N ARG A 79 -1.43 9.53 -19.28
CA ARG A 79 -0.16 9.00 -19.74
C ARG A 79 0.00 9.34 -21.22
N ILE A 80 1.06 10.03 -21.57
CA ILE A 80 1.47 10.29 -22.96
C ILE A 80 2.46 9.20 -23.40
N GLU A 81 3.45 8.94 -22.55
CA GLU A 81 4.44 7.88 -22.66
C GLU A 81 5.01 7.58 -21.27
N GLU A 82 5.88 6.59 -21.15
CA GLU A 82 6.60 6.36 -19.91
C GLU A 82 7.32 7.62 -19.45
N ASN A 83 7.18 7.99 -18.19
CA ASN A 83 7.70 9.20 -17.57
C ASN A 83 7.21 10.52 -18.21
N LEU A 84 6.05 10.52 -18.87
CA LEU A 84 5.42 11.74 -19.39
C LEU A 84 3.92 11.75 -19.17
N VAL A 85 3.44 12.68 -18.34
CA VAL A 85 2.04 12.83 -17.94
C VAL A 85 1.51 14.20 -18.36
N GLU A 86 0.37 14.23 -19.05
CA GLU A 86 -0.39 15.46 -19.27
C GLU A 86 -1.45 15.60 -18.15
N VAL A 87 -1.46 16.76 -17.51
CA VAL A 87 -2.45 17.12 -16.48
C VAL A 87 -3.38 18.19 -17.02
N GLU A 88 -4.68 17.92 -16.96
CA GLU A 88 -5.72 18.84 -17.37
C GLU A 88 -6.58 19.23 -16.16
N LEU A 89 -6.73 20.52 -15.94
CA LEU A 89 -7.63 21.08 -14.92
C LEU A 89 -9.09 21.09 -15.41
N PRO A 90 -10.08 21.16 -14.50
CA PRO A 90 -11.49 21.26 -14.87
C PRO A 90 -11.83 22.46 -15.77
N ASN A 91 -11.00 23.49 -15.78
CA ASN A 91 -11.15 24.68 -16.65
C ASN A 91 -10.46 24.56 -18.03
N GLY A 92 -9.95 23.36 -18.37
CA GLY A 92 -9.30 23.05 -19.65
C GLY A 92 -7.83 23.47 -19.77
N LYS A 93 -7.23 24.09 -18.75
CA LYS A 93 -5.80 24.37 -18.76
C LYS A 93 -4.99 23.08 -18.63
N LYS A 94 -3.87 23.00 -19.35
CA LYS A 94 -3.02 21.82 -19.41
C LYS A 94 -1.57 22.10 -19.03
N GLY A 95 -0.91 21.08 -18.51
CA GLY A 95 0.54 21.06 -18.28
C GLY A 95 1.09 19.66 -18.46
N ARG A 96 2.39 19.55 -18.70
CA ARG A 96 3.12 18.29 -18.84
C ARG A 96 4.17 18.18 -17.77
N PHE A 97 4.31 16.98 -17.24
CA PHE A 97 5.13 16.66 -16.09
C PHE A 97 5.81 15.32 -16.27
N THR A 98 6.92 15.12 -15.58
CA THR A 98 7.50 13.79 -15.38
C THR A 98 6.65 12.98 -14.40
N GLU A 99 6.93 11.67 -14.26
CA GLU A 99 6.34 10.83 -13.21
C GLU A 99 6.67 11.30 -11.78
N HIS A 100 7.71 12.13 -11.63
CA HIS A 100 8.06 12.76 -10.35
C HIS A 100 7.45 14.17 -10.19
N ALA A 101 6.44 14.50 -11.01
CA ALA A 101 5.76 15.79 -11.04
C ALA A 101 6.68 16.99 -11.36
N GLU A 102 7.83 16.77 -12.00
CA GLU A 102 8.69 17.84 -12.49
C GLU A 102 8.05 18.50 -13.69
N TYR A 103 7.91 19.82 -13.63
CA TYR A 103 7.29 20.59 -14.70
C TYR A 103 8.11 20.59 -15.99
N ILE A 104 7.45 20.29 -17.11
CA ILE A 104 8.04 20.30 -18.46
C ILE A 104 7.50 21.48 -19.27
N SER A 105 6.16 21.60 -19.41
CA SER A 105 5.57 22.64 -20.26
C SER A 105 4.09 22.87 -19.95
N GLY A 106 3.51 23.94 -20.48
CA GLY A 106 2.07 24.24 -20.43
C GLY A 106 1.69 25.32 -19.42
N ASP A 107 0.38 25.49 -19.21
CA ASP A 107 -0.18 26.53 -18.33
C ASP A 107 -0.30 26.09 -16.88
N VAL A 108 -0.46 24.78 -16.63
CA VAL A 108 -0.45 24.18 -15.30
C VAL A 108 0.99 24.01 -14.84
N LYS A 109 1.35 24.54 -13.66
CA LYS A 109 2.74 24.64 -13.17
C LYS A 109 3.07 23.67 -12.05
N SER A 110 2.07 22.99 -11.50
CA SER A 110 2.25 21.99 -10.43
C SER A 110 1.28 20.84 -10.65
N ALA A 111 1.68 19.67 -10.24
CA ALA A 111 0.89 18.45 -10.31
C ALA A 111 1.07 17.65 -9.01
N ASP A 112 0.14 16.76 -8.73
CA ASP A 112 0.26 15.81 -7.64
C ASP A 112 1.29 14.73 -8.01
N ILE A 113 2.28 14.52 -7.16
CA ILE A 113 3.38 13.60 -7.42
C ILE A 113 2.90 12.14 -7.43
N GLN A 114 1.94 11.79 -6.57
CA GLN A 114 1.46 10.42 -6.47
C GLN A 114 0.64 10.05 -7.71
N MET A 115 -0.18 10.98 -8.21
CA MET A 115 -0.91 10.81 -9.46
C MET A 115 0.03 10.74 -10.67
N CYS A 116 1.06 11.57 -10.71
CA CYS A 116 2.06 11.51 -11.78
C CYS A 116 2.81 10.18 -11.76
N SER A 117 3.22 9.70 -10.59
CA SER A 117 3.88 8.41 -10.41
C SER A 117 2.97 7.23 -10.81
N TRP A 118 1.69 7.27 -10.41
CA TRP A 118 0.74 6.23 -10.77
C TRP A 118 0.50 6.15 -12.28
N VAL A 119 0.22 7.27 -12.92
CA VAL A 119 -0.13 7.33 -14.34
C VAL A 119 1.10 7.22 -15.25
N GLY A 120 2.20 7.86 -14.89
CA GLY A 120 3.44 7.95 -15.70
C GLY A 120 4.46 6.85 -15.41
N GLY A 121 4.34 6.15 -14.28
CA GLY A 121 5.31 5.15 -13.83
C GLY A 121 5.38 3.94 -14.75
N LYS A 122 6.41 3.13 -14.57
CA LYS A 122 6.64 1.91 -15.37
C LYS A 122 5.48 0.93 -15.28
N ILE A 123 5.23 0.23 -16.37
CA ILE A 123 4.32 -0.91 -16.47
C ILE A 123 5.19 -2.14 -16.71
N MET A 124 4.95 -3.21 -15.97
CA MET A 124 5.70 -4.45 -16.12
C MET A 124 5.37 -5.11 -17.47
N GLU A 125 6.39 -5.66 -18.11
CA GLU A 125 6.23 -6.35 -19.39
C GLU A 125 5.22 -7.50 -19.29
N GLY A 126 4.29 -7.55 -20.24
CA GLY A 126 3.24 -8.58 -20.30
C GLY A 126 2.09 -8.36 -19.32
N GLN A 127 2.05 -7.27 -18.56
CA GLN A 127 0.91 -6.89 -17.73
C GLN A 127 0.13 -5.78 -18.42
N GLU A 128 -1.13 -6.06 -18.68
CA GLU A 128 -2.08 -5.05 -19.13
C GLU A 128 -2.58 -4.23 -17.93
N ASP A 129 -3.01 -3.02 -18.21
CA ASP A 129 -3.62 -2.16 -17.20
C ASP A 129 -4.98 -2.71 -16.79
N ASP A 130 -5.10 -3.16 -15.54
CA ASP A 130 -6.40 -3.49 -14.97
C ASP A 130 -7.12 -2.20 -14.56
N PRO A 131 -8.29 -1.89 -15.12
CA PRO A 131 -9.04 -0.70 -14.74
C PRO A 131 -9.47 -0.81 -13.27
N MET A 132 -9.24 0.23 -12.51
CA MET A 132 -9.81 0.33 -11.16
C MET A 132 -11.31 0.52 -11.26
N VAL A 133 -12.06 -0.42 -10.69
CA VAL A 133 -13.51 -0.39 -10.71
C VAL A 133 -14.01 0.37 -9.48
N TYR A 134 -14.77 1.45 -9.72
CA TYR A 134 -15.44 2.18 -8.65
C TYR A 134 -16.85 1.64 -8.51
N PRO A 135 -17.21 1.13 -7.32
CA PRO A 135 -18.53 0.56 -7.12
C PRO A 135 -19.61 1.65 -7.07
N SER A 136 -20.65 1.48 -7.86
CA SER A 136 -21.89 2.28 -7.74
C SER A 136 -22.75 1.83 -6.55
N ASP A 137 -22.69 0.53 -6.22
CA ASP A 137 -23.32 -0.06 -5.04
C ASP A 137 -22.25 -0.85 -4.24
N PRO A 138 -21.88 -0.39 -3.04
CA PRO A 138 -20.87 -1.05 -2.22
C PRO A 138 -21.23 -2.49 -1.85
N LEU A 139 -22.50 -2.80 -1.60
CA LEU A 139 -22.91 -4.15 -1.20
C LEU A 139 -22.85 -5.12 -2.37
N GLU A 140 -23.32 -4.70 -3.55
CA GLU A 140 -23.22 -5.49 -4.76
C GLU A 140 -21.76 -5.74 -5.15
N TYR A 141 -20.93 -4.71 -5.09
CA TYR A 141 -19.48 -4.84 -5.34
C TYR A 141 -18.84 -5.85 -4.41
N ARG A 142 -19.09 -5.75 -3.11
CA ARG A 142 -18.52 -6.64 -2.09
C ARG A 142 -18.93 -8.08 -2.31
N SER A 143 -20.22 -8.33 -2.55
CA SER A 143 -20.74 -9.68 -2.78
C SER A 143 -20.18 -10.30 -4.07
N SER A 144 -20.17 -9.55 -5.16
CA SER A 144 -19.67 -10.04 -6.46
C SER A 144 -18.16 -10.29 -6.42
N THR A 145 -17.39 -9.40 -5.80
CA THR A 145 -15.93 -9.57 -5.68
C THR A 145 -15.60 -10.77 -4.79
N ALA A 146 -16.31 -10.95 -3.67
CA ALA A 146 -16.12 -12.10 -2.79
C ALA A 146 -16.44 -13.40 -3.52
N GLU A 147 -17.53 -13.45 -4.27
CA GLU A 147 -17.90 -14.65 -5.03
C GLU A 147 -16.89 -14.97 -6.14
N ASN A 148 -16.38 -13.95 -6.84
CA ASN A 148 -15.32 -14.16 -7.83
C ASN A 148 -14.06 -14.74 -7.19
N ARG A 149 -13.66 -14.24 -6.00
CA ARG A 149 -12.51 -14.78 -5.26
C ARG A 149 -12.76 -16.21 -4.78
N ARG A 150 -13.95 -16.53 -4.25
CA ARG A 150 -14.32 -17.91 -3.88
C ARG A 150 -14.20 -18.84 -5.08
N ASN A 151 -14.74 -18.44 -6.23
CA ASN A 151 -14.71 -19.23 -7.44
C ASN A 151 -13.28 -19.50 -7.91
N ALA A 152 -12.41 -18.51 -7.89
CA ALA A 152 -10.99 -18.67 -8.21
C ALA A 152 -10.27 -19.64 -7.26
N MET A 153 -10.64 -19.65 -5.97
CA MET A 153 -10.02 -20.50 -4.96
C MET A 153 -10.62 -21.89 -4.87
N ARG A 154 -11.85 -22.08 -5.37
CA ARG A 154 -12.61 -23.33 -5.25
C ARG A 154 -11.92 -24.52 -5.90
N GLU A 155 -11.19 -24.31 -6.97
CA GLU A 155 -10.42 -25.37 -7.63
C GLU A 155 -9.37 -25.98 -6.69
N HIS A 156 -8.79 -25.17 -5.80
CA HIS A 156 -7.72 -25.60 -4.89
C HIS A 156 -8.23 -26.05 -3.51
N PHE A 157 -9.28 -25.41 -2.99
CA PHE A 157 -9.74 -25.60 -1.61
C PHE A 157 -11.14 -26.19 -1.48
N GLY A 158 -11.81 -26.46 -2.59
CA GLY A 158 -13.16 -27.06 -2.61
C GLY A 158 -14.18 -26.16 -1.89
N SER A 159 -15.13 -26.80 -1.21
CA SER A 159 -16.21 -26.10 -0.49
C SER A 159 -15.76 -25.36 0.78
N LYS A 160 -14.52 -25.52 1.25
CA LYS A 160 -14.01 -24.78 2.42
C LYS A 160 -14.05 -23.26 2.19
N VAL A 161 -13.99 -22.82 0.93
CA VAL A 161 -14.07 -21.40 0.57
C VAL A 161 -15.42 -20.76 0.88
N ASP A 162 -16.48 -21.58 0.98
CA ASP A 162 -17.83 -21.10 1.30
C ASP A 162 -18.00 -20.69 2.78
N GLU A 163 -17.08 -21.11 3.63
CA GLU A 163 -17.03 -20.74 5.05
C GLU A 163 -16.36 -19.39 5.29
N ILE A 164 -15.70 -18.81 4.26
CA ILE A 164 -14.98 -17.56 4.36
C ILE A 164 -15.94 -16.39 4.20
N SER A 165 -15.87 -15.41 5.10
CA SER A 165 -16.73 -14.22 5.01
C SER A 165 -16.34 -13.31 3.85
N ASP A 166 -17.29 -12.50 3.37
CA ASP A 166 -17.01 -11.49 2.34
C ASP A 166 -15.99 -10.46 2.82
N ALA A 167 -15.98 -10.17 4.13
CA ALA A 167 -15.02 -9.26 4.72
C ALA A 167 -13.59 -9.80 4.63
N ASP A 168 -13.39 -11.08 4.95
CA ASP A 168 -12.06 -11.72 4.89
C ASP A 168 -11.53 -11.79 3.44
N LEU A 169 -12.43 -11.81 2.46
CA LEU A 169 -12.05 -11.84 1.04
C LEU A 169 -11.81 -10.45 0.43
N ASN A 170 -12.43 -9.40 0.96
CA ASN A 170 -12.46 -8.09 0.30
C ASN A 170 -11.78 -6.98 1.07
N ASP A 171 -11.86 -7.00 2.41
CA ASP A 171 -11.42 -5.87 3.21
C ASP A 171 -9.90 -5.84 3.37
N ALA A 172 -9.35 -4.65 3.49
CA ALA A 172 -7.98 -4.49 3.89
C ALA A 172 -7.88 -4.74 5.40
N ILE A 173 -7.48 -5.95 5.77
CA ILE A 173 -7.27 -6.35 7.17
C ILE A 173 -5.80 -6.66 7.34
N TYR A 174 -5.11 -5.88 8.17
CA TYR A 174 -3.68 -6.06 8.39
C TYR A 174 -3.31 -5.97 9.86
N TYR A 175 -2.47 -6.91 10.26
CA TYR A 175 -1.99 -7.05 11.61
C TYR A 175 -0.60 -6.42 11.76
N SER A 176 -0.25 -6.07 12.97
CA SER A 176 1.12 -5.80 13.36
C SER A 176 1.45 -6.67 14.56
N LEU A 177 2.40 -7.56 14.39
CA LEU A 177 2.91 -8.46 15.43
C LEU A 177 4.25 -7.90 15.89
N PHE A 178 4.30 -7.51 17.15
CA PHE A 178 5.52 -6.96 17.72
C PHE A 178 6.68 -7.99 17.66
N PRO A 179 7.91 -7.62 17.29
CA PRO A 179 8.34 -6.24 17.06
C PRO A 179 8.21 -5.74 15.61
N ASN A 180 8.15 -6.61 14.59
CA ASN A 180 8.48 -6.17 13.25
C ASN A 180 7.81 -6.95 12.11
N ILE A 181 6.72 -7.65 12.38
CA ILE A 181 6.01 -8.48 11.41
C ILE A 181 4.62 -7.90 11.17
N SER A 182 4.22 -7.79 9.91
CA SER A 182 2.90 -7.28 9.53
C SER A 182 2.27 -8.17 8.44
N PRO A 183 1.55 -9.24 8.84
CA PRO A 183 0.77 -10.03 7.91
C PRO A 183 -0.53 -9.32 7.54
N TRP A 184 -0.97 -9.49 6.30
CA TRP A 184 -2.34 -9.20 5.91
C TRP A 184 -3.21 -10.43 6.22
N ALA A 185 -4.51 -10.20 6.40
CA ALA A 185 -5.41 -11.27 6.78
C ALA A 185 -5.76 -12.18 5.63
N ASP A 186 -5.95 -13.37 5.99
CA ASP A 186 -6.59 -14.54 5.39
C ASP A 186 -6.26 -14.83 3.92
N PHE A 187 -6.75 -14.05 2.99
CA PHE A 187 -6.60 -14.34 1.56
C PHE A 187 -5.89 -13.24 0.77
N ASN A 188 -5.34 -12.26 1.48
CA ASN A 188 -4.35 -11.38 0.92
C ASN A 188 -2.97 -11.98 1.21
N PRO A 189 -2.22 -12.41 0.19
CA PRO A 189 -0.97 -13.14 0.40
C PRO A 189 0.18 -12.28 0.91
N ILE A 190 -0.05 -11.00 1.20
CA ILE A 190 1.00 -10.05 1.54
C ILE A 190 1.44 -10.23 3.00
N PHE A 191 2.74 -10.28 3.19
CA PHE A 191 3.37 -10.36 4.49
C PHE A 191 4.61 -9.45 4.53
N TYR A 192 4.65 -8.52 5.47
CA TYR A 192 5.79 -7.61 5.64
C TYR A 192 6.65 -8.02 6.83
N ARG A 193 7.94 -7.79 6.69
CA ARG A 193 8.87 -7.80 7.80
C ARG A 193 9.82 -6.61 7.70
N PHE A 194 9.96 -5.90 8.79
CA PHE A 194 10.82 -4.73 8.89
C PHE A 194 12.04 -5.09 9.73
N LYS A 195 13.23 -4.82 9.22
CA LYS A 195 14.48 -5.15 9.93
C LYS A 195 15.44 -3.97 9.92
N PRO A 196 16.25 -3.80 10.97
CA PRO A 196 17.35 -2.85 10.89
C PRO A 196 18.35 -3.29 9.81
N ASP A 197 18.95 -2.33 9.12
CA ASP A 197 20.07 -2.54 8.24
C ASP A 197 21.39 -2.29 9.01
N GLY A 198 21.93 -3.35 9.59
CA GLY A 198 23.09 -3.25 10.47
C GLY A 198 22.81 -2.40 11.70
N ASP A 199 23.72 -1.48 12.00
CA ASP A 199 23.65 -0.56 13.14
C ASP A 199 23.31 0.89 12.70
N ASN A 200 22.94 1.10 11.43
CA ASN A 200 22.59 2.41 10.92
C ASN A 200 21.11 2.73 11.23
N PRO A 201 20.81 3.68 12.13
CA PRO A 201 19.43 4.04 12.48
C PRO A 201 18.66 4.74 11.36
N GLU A 202 19.37 5.20 10.31
CA GLU A 202 18.77 5.91 9.18
C GLU A 202 18.29 4.97 8.06
N GLN A 203 18.54 3.68 8.19
CA GLN A 203 18.22 2.69 7.18
C GLN A 203 17.55 1.45 7.78
N SER A 204 16.64 0.87 7.01
CA SER A 204 15.98 -0.39 7.36
C SER A 204 15.75 -1.22 6.12
N LEU A 205 15.59 -2.51 6.31
CA LEU A 205 15.16 -3.43 5.27
C LEU A 205 13.65 -3.65 5.40
N HIS A 206 12.92 -3.37 4.34
CA HIS A 206 11.51 -3.71 4.18
C HIS A 206 11.41 -4.95 3.31
N GLU A 207 11.03 -6.08 3.91
CA GLU A 207 10.84 -7.34 3.20
C GLU A 207 9.35 -7.53 2.89
N VAL A 208 9.04 -7.70 1.62
CA VAL A 208 7.69 -8.04 1.11
C VAL A 208 7.71 -9.50 0.70
N MET A 209 6.81 -10.28 1.23
CA MET A 209 6.67 -11.71 0.93
C MET A 209 5.24 -12.02 0.52
N TYR A 210 5.09 -12.94 -0.44
CA TYR A 210 3.81 -13.55 -0.76
C TYR A 210 3.74 -14.93 -0.13
N LEU A 211 2.78 -15.12 0.77
CA LEU A 211 2.50 -16.39 1.42
C LEU A 211 1.21 -16.97 0.84
N ILE A 212 1.35 -17.85 -0.13
CA ILE A 212 0.21 -18.47 -0.79
C ILE A 212 -0.17 -19.74 -0.01
N PRO A 213 -1.42 -19.88 0.45
CA PRO A 213 -1.86 -21.10 1.12
C PRO A 213 -1.84 -22.27 0.14
N LEU A 214 -1.41 -23.43 0.61
CA LEU A 214 -1.39 -24.65 -0.17
C LEU A 214 -2.58 -25.56 0.20
N PRO A 215 -3.18 -26.27 -0.76
CA PRO A 215 -4.16 -27.32 -0.48
C PRO A 215 -3.57 -28.40 0.43
N ASP A 216 -4.44 -29.05 1.23
CA ASP A 216 -4.03 -30.17 2.08
C ASP A 216 -3.35 -31.27 1.26
N GLY A 217 -2.13 -31.64 1.64
CA GLY A 217 -1.36 -32.68 0.94
C GLY A 217 -0.64 -32.24 -0.34
N ALA A 218 -0.73 -30.98 -0.73
CA ALA A 218 0.05 -30.45 -1.83
C ALA A 218 1.56 -30.47 -1.51
N PRO A 219 2.42 -30.78 -2.48
CA PRO A 219 3.87 -30.72 -2.26
C PRO A 219 4.29 -29.27 -2.00
N MET A 220 5.27 -29.10 -1.10
CA MET A 220 5.89 -27.78 -0.90
C MET A 220 6.56 -27.33 -2.20
N PRO A 221 6.29 -26.12 -2.67
CA PRO A 221 6.97 -25.57 -3.83
C PRO A 221 8.44 -25.25 -3.49
N GLU A 222 9.27 -25.10 -4.52
CA GLU A 222 10.61 -24.57 -4.34
C GLU A 222 10.55 -23.16 -3.70
N PRO A 223 11.51 -22.82 -2.83
CA PRO A 223 11.55 -21.49 -2.25
C PRO A 223 11.64 -20.39 -3.31
N ALA A 224 10.88 -19.33 -3.15
CA ALA A 224 10.95 -18.17 -4.03
C ALA A 224 12.35 -17.55 -3.99
N LYS A 225 12.81 -17.05 -5.14
CA LYS A 225 14.03 -16.24 -5.19
C LYS A 225 13.78 -14.89 -4.54
N CYS A 226 14.73 -14.42 -3.75
CA CYS A 226 14.68 -13.08 -3.23
C CYS A 226 15.20 -12.09 -4.28
N THR A 227 14.40 -11.08 -4.61
CA THR A 227 14.82 -9.92 -5.39
C THR A 227 15.25 -8.84 -4.41
N PHE A 228 16.48 -8.35 -4.52
CA PHE A 228 16.98 -7.24 -3.72
C PHE A 228 16.85 -5.96 -4.53
N LEU A 229 16.26 -4.94 -3.91
CA LEU A 229 16.14 -3.61 -4.45
C LEU A 229 16.97 -2.64 -3.61
N ASP A 230 17.75 -1.80 -4.28
CA ASP A 230 18.43 -0.69 -3.63
C ASP A 230 17.47 0.49 -3.42
N ILE A 231 17.93 1.46 -2.65
CA ILE A 231 17.12 2.61 -2.22
C ILE A 231 16.57 3.46 -3.39
N ASP A 232 17.18 3.41 -4.56
CA ASP A 232 16.77 4.14 -5.75
C ASP A 232 16.12 3.25 -6.83
N ASP A 233 15.96 1.96 -6.54
CA ASP A 233 15.35 1.02 -7.48
C ASP A 233 13.83 1.15 -7.49
N ASP A 234 13.24 0.94 -8.68
CA ASP A 234 11.81 0.88 -8.87
C ASP A 234 11.27 -0.52 -8.52
N TYR A 235 10.15 -0.59 -7.80
CA TYR A 235 9.53 -1.86 -7.40
C TYR A 235 9.04 -2.72 -8.56
N THR A 236 8.90 -2.16 -9.77
CA THR A 236 8.61 -2.95 -10.99
C THR A 236 9.73 -3.91 -11.39
N LEU A 237 10.93 -3.74 -10.82
CA LEU A 237 12.03 -4.72 -10.96
C LEU A 237 11.75 -6.04 -10.23
N ALA A 238 10.85 -6.03 -9.25
CA ALA A 238 10.38 -7.23 -8.56
C ALA A 238 9.14 -7.80 -9.27
N THR A 239 9.35 -8.56 -10.35
CA THR A 239 8.29 -8.99 -11.28
C THR A 239 7.20 -9.84 -10.65
N ASP A 240 7.46 -10.47 -9.49
CA ASP A 240 6.52 -11.38 -8.83
C ASP A 240 5.39 -10.68 -8.06
N ILE A 241 5.51 -9.35 -7.84
CA ILE A 241 4.50 -8.61 -7.06
C ILE A 241 3.37 -7.99 -7.89
N GLY A 242 3.53 -7.91 -9.21
CA GLY A 242 2.54 -7.30 -10.11
C GLY A 242 2.61 -5.75 -10.17
N SER A 243 2.21 -5.19 -11.32
CA SER A 243 2.36 -3.75 -11.59
C SER A 243 1.62 -2.86 -10.60
N ASN A 244 0.39 -3.23 -10.21
CA ASN A 244 -0.40 -2.41 -9.29
C ASN A 244 0.27 -2.28 -7.93
N LEU A 245 0.72 -3.41 -7.37
CA LEU A 245 1.36 -3.39 -6.05
C LEU A 245 2.74 -2.71 -6.10
N ALA A 246 3.49 -2.91 -7.19
CA ALA A 246 4.75 -2.21 -7.40
C ALA A 246 4.58 -0.68 -7.39
N LYS A 247 3.55 -0.17 -8.08
CA LYS A 247 3.23 1.27 -8.10
C LYS A 247 2.81 1.79 -6.73
N ILE A 248 2.01 1.03 -5.97
CA ILE A 248 1.64 1.37 -4.59
C ILE A 248 2.89 1.51 -3.73
N PHE A 249 3.82 0.55 -3.80
CA PHE A 249 5.07 0.63 -3.04
C PHE A 249 5.97 1.79 -3.49
N ASN A 250 6.02 2.11 -4.78
CA ASN A 250 6.75 3.27 -5.26
C ASN A 250 6.20 4.57 -4.66
N GLN A 251 4.87 4.68 -4.53
CA GLN A 251 4.22 5.83 -3.89
C GLN A 251 4.55 5.92 -2.39
N ASP A 252 4.44 4.82 -1.65
CA ASP A 252 4.81 4.75 -0.23
C ASP A 252 6.25 5.14 -0.01
N TYR A 253 7.11 4.66 -0.88
CA TYR A 253 8.55 4.84 -0.76
C TYR A 253 8.99 6.30 -0.89
N VAL A 254 8.35 7.06 -1.78
CA VAL A 254 8.56 8.53 -1.89
C VAL A 254 8.21 9.21 -0.56
N ASN A 255 7.10 8.82 0.05
CA ASN A 255 6.66 9.38 1.33
C ASN A 255 7.58 9.00 2.49
N HIS A 256 8.04 7.76 2.57
CA HIS A 256 8.97 7.32 3.62
C HIS A 256 10.21 8.21 3.69
N ARG A 257 10.80 8.53 2.53
CA ARG A 257 11.96 9.44 2.44
C ARG A 257 11.63 10.85 2.92
N MET A 258 10.45 11.37 2.54
CA MET A 258 10.03 12.71 2.93
C MET A 258 9.72 12.81 4.43
N VAL A 259 9.07 11.79 4.99
CA VAL A 259 8.80 11.72 6.44
C VAL A 259 10.10 11.66 7.22
N GLN A 260 11.08 10.83 6.81
CA GLN A 260 12.40 10.76 7.46
C GLN A 260 13.10 12.13 7.49
N LYS A 261 13.12 12.86 6.36
CA LYS A 261 13.65 14.23 6.32
C LYS A 261 12.88 15.19 7.22
N GLY A 262 11.54 15.05 7.26
CA GLY A 262 10.66 15.84 8.12
C GLY A 262 10.96 15.64 9.60
N LEU A 263 11.14 14.39 10.04
CA LEU A 263 11.49 14.05 11.43
C LEU A 263 12.81 14.70 11.87
N HIS A 264 13.84 14.69 11.03
CA HIS A 264 15.12 15.35 11.32
C HIS A 264 15.01 16.87 11.43
N SER A 265 14.10 17.47 10.70
CA SER A 265 13.91 18.93 10.70
C SER A 265 12.97 19.43 11.80
N HIS A 266 12.32 18.53 12.56
CA HIS A 266 11.35 18.92 13.58
C HIS A 266 12.03 19.53 14.82
N PRO A 267 11.74 20.81 15.18
CA PRO A 267 12.49 21.52 16.22
C PRO A 267 12.41 20.90 17.61
N LYS A 268 11.33 20.19 17.91
CA LYS A 268 11.09 19.58 19.22
C LYS A 268 11.69 18.18 19.37
N GLY A 269 12.07 17.53 18.25
CA GLY A 269 12.57 16.15 18.26
C GLY A 269 11.56 15.12 18.78
N GLU A 270 10.26 15.42 18.69
CA GLU A 270 9.16 14.56 19.13
C GLU A 270 8.03 14.54 18.11
N THR A 271 7.31 13.45 18.03
CA THR A 271 6.12 13.28 17.20
C THR A 271 4.89 13.08 18.07
N ILE A 272 3.78 13.75 17.73
CA ILE A 272 2.50 13.60 18.42
C ILE A 272 1.61 12.69 17.57
N PHE A 273 1.24 11.53 18.12
CA PHE A 273 0.36 10.59 17.46
C PHE A 273 -1.11 10.88 17.74
N ALA A 274 -1.94 10.73 16.69
CA ALA A 274 -3.39 10.86 16.78
C ALA A 274 -3.99 9.81 17.74
N SER A 275 -5.11 10.18 18.38
CA SER A 275 -5.71 9.33 19.41
C SER A 275 -6.30 8.04 18.86
N TYR A 276 -6.92 8.08 17.67
CA TYR A 276 -7.65 6.95 17.10
C TYR A 276 -6.90 6.32 15.92
N GLN A 277 -6.61 7.06 14.87
CA GLN A 277 -6.02 6.51 13.65
C GLN A 277 -4.60 5.98 13.85
N GLU A 278 -3.86 6.53 14.82
CA GLU A 278 -2.51 6.08 15.17
C GLU A 278 -2.46 5.27 16.48
N SER A 279 -3.58 4.70 16.90
CA SER A 279 -3.63 3.86 18.10
C SER A 279 -2.71 2.65 18.03
N LYS A 280 -2.52 2.04 16.85
CA LYS A 280 -1.57 0.95 16.64
C LYS A 280 -0.12 1.41 16.81
N ILE A 281 0.23 2.59 16.29
CA ILE A 281 1.56 3.18 16.41
C ILE A 281 1.87 3.45 17.88
N ARG A 282 0.95 4.08 18.60
CA ARG A 282 1.12 4.31 20.06
C ARG A 282 1.29 3.00 20.82
N HIS A 283 0.44 2.02 20.54
CA HIS A 283 0.54 0.70 21.16
C HIS A 283 1.88 0.02 20.87
N PHE A 284 2.40 0.17 19.64
CA PHE A 284 3.72 -0.35 19.27
C PHE A 284 4.83 0.28 20.13
N HIS A 285 4.84 1.62 20.26
CA HIS A 285 5.84 2.33 21.07
C HIS A 285 5.71 2.03 22.57
N ASP A 286 4.48 1.96 23.09
CA ASP A 286 4.24 1.55 24.48
C ASP A 286 4.77 0.13 24.75
N THR A 287 4.50 -0.80 23.83
CA THR A 287 5.00 -2.18 23.91
C THR A 287 6.52 -2.22 23.84
N LEU A 288 7.13 -1.43 22.93
CA LEU A 288 8.59 -1.34 22.81
C LEU A 288 9.21 -0.82 24.12
N ASN A 289 8.66 0.22 24.72
CA ASN A 289 9.14 0.76 25.98
C ASN A 289 9.06 -0.28 27.11
N LEU A 290 7.93 -1.00 27.22
CA LEU A 290 7.78 -2.09 28.20
C LEU A 290 8.84 -3.18 28.02
N TRP A 291 9.18 -3.53 26.77
CA TRP A 291 10.23 -4.51 26.49
C TRP A 291 11.64 -3.98 26.82
N LEU A 292 11.92 -2.73 26.51
CA LEU A 292 13.23 -2.10 26.81
C LEU A 292 13.45 -1.95 28.31
N ASP A 293 12.38 -1.65 29.08
CA ASP A 293 12.43 -1.48 30.53
C ASP A 293 12.39 -2.81 31.29
N SER A 294 12.06 -3.92 30.62
CA SER A 294 11.97 -5.23 31.27
C SER A 294 13.35 -5.84 31.54
N GLU A 295 13.51 -6.56 32.64
CA GLU A 295 14.73 -7.34 32.94
C GLU A 295 14.95 -8.49 31.95
N GLU A 296 13.91 -8.91 31.23
CA GLU A 296 13.94 -9.94 30.20
C GLU A 296 14.38 -9.39 28.84
N ALA A 297 14.52 -8.07 28.69
CA ALA A 297 15.09 -7.49 27.49
C ALA A 297 16.47 -8.12 27.24
N PRO A 298 16.75 -8.70 26.07
CA PRO A 298 18.02 -9.36 25.82
C PRO A 298 19.13 -8.33 26.01
N LYS A 299 19.89 -8.48 27.09
CA LYS A 299 21.14 -7.72 27.28
C LYS A 299 21.95 -7.98 26.01
N SER A 300 22.27 -6.92 25.28
CA SER A 300 23.03 -6.94 24.04
C SER A 300 24.10 -8.04 24.06
N GLN A 301 23.77 -9.21 23.55
CA GLN A 301 24.76 -10.21 23.23
C GLN A 301 25.39 -9.76 21.92
N SER A 302 26.71 -9.63 21.92
CA SER A 302 27.47 -9.36 20.70
C SER A 302 27.00 -10.33 19.60
N ARG A 303 26.40 -9.79 18.55
CA ARG A 303 25.81 -10.56 17.45
C ARG A 303 26.85 -11.50 16.86
N PRO A 304 26.53 -12.78 16.64
CA PRO A 304 27.38 -13.62 15.81
C PRO A 304 27.47 -12.97 14.42
N LYS A 305 28.68 -12.68 13.96
CA LYS A 305 28.88 -12.19 12.58
C LYS A 305 28.35 -13.26 11.64
N LEU A 306 27.23 -12.96 10.99
CA LEU A 306 26.69 -13.80 9.93
C LEU A 306 27.76 -13.87 8.82
N LYS A 307 28.24 -15.06 8.54
CA LYS A 307 29.12 -15.29 7.38
C LYS A 307 28.26 -15.18 6.13
N PRO A 308 28.69 -14.45 5.09
CA PRO A 308 27.99 -14.46 3.82
C PRO A 308 27.83 -15.90 3.33
N VAL A 309 26.63 -16.30 2.99
CA VAL A 309 26.37 -17.54 2.26
C VAL A 309 26.98 -17.35 0.89
N LYS A 310 27.97 -18.22 0.56
CA LYS A 310 28.61 -18.23 -0.75
C LYS A 310 27.66 -18.80 -1.81
#